data_eb591ae2db7f69dd2a44cab6e1871abd
#
_entry.id   eb591ae2db7f69dd2a44cab6e1871abd
#
_cell.length_a   1.000
_cell.length_b   1.000
_cell.length_c   1.000
_cell.angle_alpha   90.00
_cell.angle_beta   90.00
_cell.angle_gamma   90.00
#
_symmetry.space_group_name_H-M   'P 1'
#
loop_
_entity.id
_entity.type
_entity.pdbx_description
1 polymer ?
#
loop_
_entity_poly.entity_id
_entity_poly.type
_entity_poly.pdbx_seq_one_letter_code
_entity_poly.pdbx_strand_id
1 'polypeptide(L)'
;TTRGIYVDTDGQFAIGDSNQYFKYYKDADGKYKIDISASSMRFGVSNKTVEEALDEVRDEIATLLRIETSRGTVFKNDQVSTVLSVVLYHGKQRITDSETMKKVFGSGAYLQWKWQRLDDDSFGVLSNSDSRFGDDGFTFTLSPEDVDTKVTFMCELII
;
A
#
# COMPACT_ATOMS: atom_id res chain seq x y z
N THR A 1 12.75 9.91 41.89
CA THR A 1 11.75 9.20 41.08
C THR A 1 11.09 8.15 41.96
N THR A 2 9.85 8.38 42.36
CA THR A 2 9.15 7.48 43.29
C THR A 2 8.50 6.37 42.46
N ARG A 3 9.01 5.16 42.59
CA ARG A 3 8.31 3.95 42.15
C ARG A 3 7.19 3.66 43.14
N GLY A 4 5.99 3.35 42.65
CA GLY A 4 4.92 3.07 43.58
C GLY A 4 3.60 2.69 42.92
N ILE A 5 2.63 2.45 43.77
CA ILE A 5 1.24 2.26 43.40
C ILE A 5 0.46 3.43 44.03
N TYR A 6 -0.28 4.12 43.20
CA TYR A 6 -1.20 5.18 43.59
C TYR A 6 -2.62 4.74 43.23
N VAL A 7 -3.53 4.89 44.16
CA VAL A 7 -4.97 4.71 43.95
C VAL A 7 -5.70 5.81 44.66
N ASP A 8 -6.64 6.48 44.02
CA ASP A 8 -7.45 7.51 44.64
C ASP A 8 -8.91 7.06 44.89
N THR A 9 -9.67 7.96 45.53
CA THR A 9 -11.08 7.71 45.85
C THR A 9 -12.01 7.70 44.63
N ASP A 10 -11.57 8.26 43.51
CA ASP A 10 -12.32 8.32 42.25
C ASP A 10 -12.08 7.11 41.37
N GLY A 11 -11.35 6.12 41.86
CA GLY A 11 -11.04 4.88 41.14
C GLY A 11 -9.93 5.02 40.13
N GLN A 12 -9.21 6.12 40.11
CA GLN A 12 -8.03 6.28 39.28
C GLN A 12 -6.83 5.58 39.94
N PHE A 13 -5.95 5.01 39.14
CA PHE A 13 -4.74 4.39 39.66
C PHE A 13 -3.55 4.54 38.74
N ALA A 14 -2.35 4.50 39.30
CA ALA A 14 -1.09 4.49 38.61
C ALA A 14 -0.12 3.52 39.29
N ILE A 15 0.59 2.75 38.47
CA ILE A 15 1.64 1.83 38.91
C ILE A 15 2.89 2.09 38.10
N GLY A 16 4.03 2.25 38.75
CA GLY A 16 5.31 2.45 38.08
C GLY A 16 6.04 3.70 38.48
N ASP A 17 6.84 4.25 37.58
CA ASP A 17 7.61 5.47 37.76
C ASP A 17 7.37 6.45 36.59
N SER A 18 8.20 7.50 36.47
CA SER A 18 8.06 8.52 35.41
C SER A 18 8.33 8.00 34.00
N ASN A 19 9.02 6.88 33.86
CA ASN A 19 9.48 6.33 32.56
C ASN A 19 8.72 5.08 32.15
N GLN A 20 8.34 4.26 33.15
CA GLN A 20 7.60 3.02 32.91
C GLN A 20 6.42 2.96 33.87
N TYR A 21 5.21 3.02 33.31
CA TYR A 21 3.99 3.07 34.10
C TYR A 21 2.79 2.46 33.39
N PHE A 22 1.81 2.12 34.18
CA PHE A 22 0.43 1.90 33.78
C PHE A 22 -0.46 2.86 34.56
N LYS A 23 -1.26 3.66 33.86
CA LYS A 23 -2.17 4.64 34.47
C LYS A 23 -3.59 4.45 33.96
N TYR A 24 -4.53 4.50 34.86
CA TYR A 24 -5.96 4.65 34.57
C TYR A 24 -6.42 5.95 35.29
N TYR A 25 -6.85 6.90 34.50
CA TYR A 25 -7.14 8.24 35.01
C TYR A 25 -8.23 8.92 34.20
N LYS A 26 -8.77 9.99 34.78
CA LYS A 26 -9.74 10.88 34.16
C LYS A 26 -9.00 12.09 33.58
N ASP A 27 -9.21 12.39 32.31
CA ASP A 27 -8.61 13.57 31.69
C ASP A 27 -9.36 14.85 32.02
N ALA A 28 -8.87 15.98 31.48
CA ALA A 28 -9.47 17.31 31.73
C ALA A 28 -10.93 17.43 31.25
N ASP A 29 -11.33 16.61 30.28
CA ASP A 29 -12.69 16.55 29.73
C ASP A 29 -13.61 15.59 30.52
N GLY A 30 -13.09 14.96 31.54
CA GLY A 30 -13.81 14.02 32.38
C GLY A 30 -13.92 12.61 31.79
N LYS A 31 -13.14 12.27 30.78
CA LYS A 31 -13.13 10.93 30.15
C LYS A 31 -12.07 10.05 30.78
N TYR A 32 -12.40 8.79 31.01
CA TYR A 32 -11.43 7.83 31.49
C TYR A 32 -10.48 7.39 30.38
N LYS A 33 -9.19 7.33 30.70
CA LYS A 33 -8.11 6.90 29.81
C LYS A 33 -7.20 5.89 30.47
N ILE A 34 -6.61 5.06 29.64
CA ILE A 34 -5.50 4.18 30.01
C ILE A 34 -4.27 4.69 29.27
N ASP A 35 -3.20 4.90 30.01
CA ASP A 35 -1.90 5.32 29.49
C ASP A 35 -0.83 4.35 29.99
N ILE A 36 -0.08 3.76 29.06
CA ILE A 36 0.94 2.76 29.34
C ILE A 36 2.24 3.19 28.70
N SER A 37 3.28 3.31 29.53
CA SER A 37 4.65 3.50 29.08
C SER A 37 5.48 2.32 29.55
N ALA A 38 5.88 1.46 28.62
CA ALA A 38 6.66 0.28 28.87
C ALA A 38 7.66 0.05 27.75
N SER A 39 8.79 -0.59 28.06
CA SER A 39 9.78 -0.97 27.04
C SER A 39 9.28 -2.08 26.12
N SER A 40 8.31 -2.86 26.56
CA SER A 40 7.58 -3.81 25.73
C SER A 40 6.22 -4.13 26.34
N MET A 41 5.23 -4.38 25.49
CA MET A 41 3.91 -4.88 25.88
C MET A 41 3.60 -6.13 25.07
N ARG A 42 3.11 -7.20 25.71
CA ARG A 42 2.81 -8.49 25.07
C ARG A 42 1.34 -8.83 25.17
N PHE A 43 0.77 -9.40 24.12
CA PHE A 43 -0.56 -9.97 24.14
C PHE A 43 -0.51 -11.42 24.65
N GLY A 44 -1.28 -11.72 25.70
CA GLY A 44 -1.13 -12.93 26.51
C GLY A 44 -1.13 -14.26 25.77
N VAL A 45 -1.98 -14.46 24.77
CA VAL A 45 -2.12 -15.76 24.07
C VAL A 45 -1.05 -15.96 22.99
N SER A 46 -0.67 -14.92 22.28
CA SER A 46 0.32 -14.99 21.19
C SER A 46 1.75 -14.82 21.66
N ASN A 47 1.94 -14.31 22.87
CA ASN A 47 3.26 -13.90 23.42
C ASN A 47 4.02 -12.90 22.54
N LYS A 48 3.33 -12.25 21.59
CA LYS A 48 3.88 -11.23 20.71
C LYS A 48 3.84 -9.86 21.40
N THR A 49 4.81 -9.03 21.10
CA THR A 49 4.78 -7.61 21.50
C THR A 49 3.77 -6.84 20.63
N VAL A 50 3.38 -5.65 21.07
CA VAL A 50 2.53 -4.74 20.29
C VAL A 50 3.23 -4.36 18.99
N GLU A 51 4.53 -4.11 19.03
CA GLU A 51 5.36 -3.81 17.86
C GLU A 51 5.34 -4.96 16.85
N GLU A 52 5.56 -6.20 17.30
CA GLU A 52 5.52 -7.38 16.43
C GLU A 52 4.13 -7.58 15.80
N ALA A 53 3.06 -7.33 16.53
CA ALA A 53 1.69 -7.41 16.02
C ALA A 53 1.38 -6.27 15.02
N LEU A 54 1.89 -5.07 15.25
CA LEU A 54 1.74 -3.93 14.32
C LEU A 54 2.57 -4.11 13.06
N ASP A 55 3.77 -4.68 13.17
CA ASP A 55 4.62 -4.97 12.00
C ASP A 55 3.98 -6.05 11.12
N GLU A 56 3.41 -7.10 11.69
CA GLU A 56 2.62 -8.09 10.92
C GLU A 56 1.45 -7.45 10.18
N VAL A 57 0.67 -6.58 10.82
CA VAL A 57 -0.41 -5.85 10.16
C VAL A 57 0.13 -4.93 9.05
N ARG A 58 1.31 -4.37 9.24
CA ARG A 58 1.97 -3.54 8.23
C ARG A 58 2.42 -4.36 7.03
N ASP A 59 2.96 -5.56 7.25
CA ASP A 59 3.38 -6.50 6.20
C ASP A 59 2.17 -7.10 5.45
N GLU A 60 1.01 -7.20 6.10
CA GLU A 60 -0.26 -7.62 5.48
C GLU A 60 -0.97 -6.50 4.69
N ILE A 61 -0.41 -5.30 4.57
CA ILE A 61 -1.00 -4.24 3.74
C ILE A 61 -1.02 -4.70 2.29
N ALA A 62 -2.19 -5.10 1.84
CA ALA A 62 -2.41 -5.55 0.47
C ALA A 62 -2.02 -4.45 -0.53
N THR A 63 -1.19 -4.82 -1.50
CA THR A 63 -0.92 -3.99 -2.67
C THR A 63 -1.83 -4.44 -3.80
N LEU A 64 -2.62 -3.52 -4.33
CA LEU A 64 -3.51 -3.75 -5.46
C LEU A 64 -3.04 -2.91 -6.64
N LEU A 65 -2.83 -3.55 -7.79
CA LEU A 65 -2.59 -2.90 -9.07
C LEU A 65 -3.86 -2.93 -9.91
N ARG A 66 -4.26 -1.79 -10.45
CA ARG A 66 -5.40 -1.65 -11.35
C ARG A 66 -4.95 -0.92 -12.63
N ILE A 67 -5.44 -1.38 -13.77
CA ILE A 67 -5.28 -0.69 -15.04
C ILE A 67 -6.61 -0.01 -15.38
N GLU A 68 -6.56 1.29 -15.60
CA GLU A 68 -7.68 2.13 -16.05
C GLU A 68 -7.48 2.50 -17.52
N THR A 69 -8.57 2.67 -18.25
CA THR A 69 -8.52 3.02 -19.68
C THR A 69 -9.21 4.36 -19.90
N SER A 70 -8.62 5.22 -20.71
CA SER A 70 -9.21 6.53 -21.00
C SER A 70 -10.46 6.48 -21.88
N ARG A 71 -10.60 5.44 -22.70
CA ARG A 71 -11.70 5.28 -23.68
C ARG A 71 -12.30 3.88 -23.73
N GLY A 72 -12.16 3.10 -22.65
CA GLY A 72 -12.65 1.73 -22.57
C GLY A 72 -11.72 0.72 -23.24
N THR A 73 -12.18 -0.53 -23.32
CA THR A 73 -11.40 -1.70 -23.75
C THR A 73 -11.79 -2.22 -25.14
N VAL A 74 -12.72 -1.53 -25.82
CA VAL A 74 -13.19 -1.94 -27.16
C VAL A 74 -12.89 -0.81 -28.15
N PHE A 75 -12.06 -1.12 -29.13
CA PHE A 75 -11.75 -0.25 -30.27
C PHE A 75 -12.71 -0.55 -31.41
N LYS A 76 -13.53 0.43 -31.76
CA LYS A 76 -14.35 0.36 -32.99
C LYS A 76 -13.77 1.36 -33.99
N ASN A 77 -13.35 0.85 -35.14
CA ASN A 77 -12.83 1.60 -36.28
C ASN A 77 -11.48 2.31 -36.02
N ASP A 78 -10.57 2.07 -36.84
CA ASP A 78 -9.18 2.49 -37.11
C ASP A 78 -8.68 3.88 -36.62
N GLN A 79 -9.33 4.59 -35.73
CA GLN A 79 -8.98 5.99 -35.45
C GLN A 79 -8.91 6.38 -33.97
N VAL A 80 -9.00 5.45 -33.03
CA VAL A 80 -9.06 5.83 -31.61
C VAL A 80 -7.86 5.30 -30.85
N SER A 81 -6.96 6.18 -30.47
CA SER A 81 -5.94 5.87 -29.47
C SER A 81 -6.57 5.85 -28.05
N THR A 82 -6.08 4.97 -27.19
CA THR A 82 -6.42 4.93 -25.78
C THR A 82 -5.16 4.98 -24.94
N VAL A 83 -5.31 5.50 -23.73
CA VAL A 83 -4.25 5.46 -22.73
C VAL A 83 -4.68 4.49 -21.63
N LEU A 84 -3.83 3.51 -21.37
CA LEU A 84 -3.90 2.67 -20.19
C LEU A 84 -3.12 3.37 -19.07
N SER A 85 -3.73 3.51 -17.92
CA SER A 85 -3.11 4.15 -16.75
C SER A 85 -3.07 3.16 -15.59
N VAL A 86 -1.91 3.02 -14.96
CA VAL A 86 -1.75 2.19 -13.77
C VAL A 86 -2.11 2.98 -12.53
N VAL A 87 -2.86 2.37 -11.66
CA VAL A 87 -3.14 2.87 -10.32
C VAL A 87 -2.75 1.76 -9.33
N LEU A 88 -1.82 2.07 -8.44
CA LEU A 88 -1.46 1.21 -7.32
C LEU A 88 -2.18 1.69 -6.06
N TYR A 89 -2.59 0.75 -5.25
CA TYR A 89 -3.05 1.00 -3.90
C TYR A 89 -2.17 0.21 -2.94
N HIS A 90 -1.59 0.89 -1.97
CA HIS A 90 -0.86 0.28 -0.86
C HIS A 90 -1.53 0.69 0.44
N GLY A 91 -2.31 -0.20 1.02
CA GLY A 91 -3.25 0.13 2.08
C GLY A 91 -4.25 1.21 1.62
N LYS A 92 -4.22 2.37 2.27
CA LYS A 92 -5.08 3.53 1.92
C LYS A 92 -4.44 4.51 0.94
N GLN A 93 -3.17 4.33 0.62
CA GLN A 93 -2.44 5.21 -0.27
C GLN A 93 -2.71 4.85 -1.73
N ARG A 94 -3.15 5.85 -2.52
CA ARG A 94 -3.28 5.75 -3.97
C ARG A 94 -2.02 6.30 -4.62
N ILE A 95 -1.40 5.56 -5.51
CA ILE A 95 -0.14 5.86 -6.19
C ILE A 95 -0.40 5.84 -7.69
N THR A 96 -0.06 6.93 -8.38
CA THR A 96 -0.32 7.13 -9.81
C THR A 96 0.88 7.62 -10.58
N ASP A 97 2.06 7.62 -9.95
CA ASP A 97 3.30 8.12 -10.52
C ASP A 97 4.51 7.31 -10.02
N SER A 98 5.59 7.32 -10.81
CA SER A 98 6.79 6.55 -10.55
C SER A 98 7.58 7.05 -9.34
N GLU A 99 7.57 8.36 -9.09
CA GLU A 99 8.28 8.94 -7.95
C GLU A 99 7.70 8.46 -6.62
N THR A 100 6.37 8.53 -6.49
CA THR A 100 5.66 8.04 -5.31
C THR A 100 5.81 6.53 -5.16
N MET A 101 5.74 5.76 -6.26
CA MET A 101 5.97 4.31 -6.24
C MET A 101 7.35 3.99 -5.68
N LYS A 102 8.41 4.63 -6.18
CA LYS A 102 9.79 4.42 -5.72
C LYS A 102 10.01 4.85 -4.26
N LYS A 103 9.29 5.85 -3.77
CA LYS A 103 9.30 6.24 -2.35
C LYS A 103 8.68 5.17 -1.45
N VAL A 104 7.62 4.51 -1.89
CA VAL A 104 6.89 3.51 -1.10
C VAL A 104 7.54 2.14 -1.15
N PHE A 105 7.95 1.68 -2.35
CA PHE A 105 8.44 0.32 -2.58
C PHE A 105 9.96 0.21 -2.73
N GLY A 106 10.66 1.35 -2.72
CA GLY A 106 12.12 1.41 -2.90
C GLY A 106 12.52 1.85 -4.31
N SER A 107 13.74 2.37 -4.42
CA SER A 107 14.25 2.96 -5.68
C SER A 107 14.39 1.95 -6.83
N GLY A 108 14.43 0.65 -6.52
CA GLY A 108 14.48 -0.43 -7.51
C GLY A 108 13.11 -0.83 -8.06
N ALA A 109 12.02 -0.35 -7.47
CA ALA A 109 10.68 -0.71 -7.90
C ALA A 109 10.36 -0.16 -9.30
N TYR A 110 9.73 -0.99 -10.13
CA TYR A 110 9.30 -0.61 -11.48
C TYR A 110 8.06 -1.39 -11.92
N LEU A 111 7.40 -0.89 -12.96
CA LEU A 111 6.25 -1.54 -13.60
C LEU A 111 6.73 -2.35 -14.80
N GLN A 112 6.39 -3.63 -14.83
CA GLN A 112 6.65 -4.52 -15.95
C GLN A 112 5.37 -4.78 -16.72
N TRP A 113 5.31 -4.30 -17.96
CA TRP A 113 4.20 -4.57 -18.87
C TRP A 113 4.44 -5.82 -19.68
N LYS A 114 3.35 -6.57 -19.88
CA LYS A 114 3.31 -7.76 -20.73
C LYS A 114 2.09 -7.67 -21.64
N TRP A 115 2.17 -8.33 -22.78
CA TRP A 115 1.10 -8.37 -23.76
C TRP A 115 0.97 -9.75 -24.36
N GLN A 116 -0.23 -10.09 -24.84
CA GLN A 116 -0.52 -11.36 -25.51
C GLN A 116 -1.55 -11.10 -26.61
N ARG A 117 -1.25 -11.45 -27.81
CA ARG A 117 -2.20 -11.47 -28.93
C ARG A 117 -3.05 -12.72 -28.87
N LEU A 118 -4.12 -12.76 -29.67
CA LEU A 118 -5.08 -13.89 -29.67
C LEU A 118 -4.41 -15.23 -29.96
N ASP A 119 -3.42 -15.25 -30.85
CA ASP A 119 -2.76 -16.48 -31.35
C ASP A 119 -1.42 -16.76 -30.63
N ASP A 120 -1.05 -15.96 -29.63
CA ASP A 120 0.18 -16.18 -28.86
C ASP A 120 -0.05 -17.22 -27.75
N ASP A 121 0.88 -18.17 -27.60
CA ASP A 121 0.83 -19.18 -26.54
C ASP A 121 1.19 -18.62 -25.15
N SER A 122 1.85 -17.47 -25.09
CA SER A 122 2.32 -16.87 -23.84
C SER A 122 2.40 -15.34 -23.92
N PHE A 123 2.49 -14.71 -22.75
CA PHE A 123 2.72 -13.26 -22.66
C PHE A 123 4.15 -12.90 -23.07
N GLY A 124 4.28 -11.99 -24.02
CA GLY A 124 5.53 -11.31 -24.31
C GLY A 124 5.77 -10.14 -23.34
N VAL A 125 7.03 -9.92 -22.98
CA VAL A 125 7.44 -8.79 -22.11
C VAL A 125 7.70 -7.58 -22.98
N LEU A 126 7.11 -6.44 -22.62
CA LEU A 126 7.41 -5.15 -23.24
C LEU A 126 8.69 -4.55 -22.62
N SER A 127 9.52 -3.96 -23.46
CA SER A 127 10.71 -3.25 -22.97
C SER A 127 10.30 -2.03 -22.14
N ASN A 128 10.94 -1.82 -21.01
CA ASN A 128 10.71 -0.62 -20.19
C ASN A 128 11.11 0.69 -20.89
N SER A 129 11.87 0.59 -21.98
CA SER A 129 12.24 1.73 -22.85
C SER A 129 11.29 1.93 -24.04
N ASP A 130 10.15 1.25 -24.08
CA ASP A 130 9.16 1.42 -25.13
C ASP A 130 8.64 2.87 -25.14
N SER A 131 8.71 3.52 -26.29
CA SER A 131 8.38 4.93 -26.46
C SER A 131 6.91 5.28 -26.21
N ARG A 132 6.04 4.27 -26.15
CA ARG A 132 4.61 4.43 -25.82
C ARG A 132 4.36 4.59 -24.33
N PHE A 133 5.36 4.31 -23.49
CA PHE A 133 5.26 4.50 -22.06
C PHE A 133 5.52 5.95 -21.65
N GLY A 134 4.74 6.43 -20.69
CA GLY A 134 4.98 7.65 -19.97
C GLY A 134 5.13 7.36 -18.47
N ASP A 135 5.86 8.22 -17.78
CA ASP A 135 6.11 8.14 -16.34
C ASP A 135 6.55 6.74 -15.88
N ASP A 136 7.62 6.22 -16.48
CA ASP A 136 8.18 4.90 -16.19
C ASP A 136 7.15 3.74 -16.21
N GLY A 137 6.19 3.81 -17.15
CA GLY A 137 5.19 2.77 -17.36
C GLY A 137 3.87 2.99 -16.63
N PHE A 138 3.68 4.11 -15.90
CA PHE A 138 2.37 4.45 -15.33
C PHE A 138 1.31 4.78 -16.37
N THR A 139 1.73 5.20 -17.56
CA THR A 139 0.85 5.36 -18.70
C THR A 139 1.39 4.58 -19.89
N PHE A 140 0.48 4.00 -20.66
CA PHE A 140 0.78 3.28 -21.88
C PHE A 140 -0.20 3.72 -22.97
N THR A 141 0.31 4.39 -23.99
CA THR A 141 -0.51 4.88 -25.11
C THR A 141 -0.60 3.82 -26.19
N LEU A 142 -1.81 3.41 -26.50
CA LEU A 142 -2.12 2.46 -27.57
C LEU A 142 -2.75 3.17 -28.76
N SER A 143 -2.26 2.85 -29.95
CA SER A 143 -2.87 3.21 -31.21
C SER A 143 -3.68 2.03 -31.78
N PRO A 144 -4.56 2.24 -32.77
CA PRO A 144 -5.26 1.16 -33.45
C PRO A 144 -4.33 0.11 -34.08
N GLU A 145 -3.15 0.54 -34.49
CA GLU A 145 -2.12 -0.32 -35.11
C GLU A 145 -1.53 -1.32 -34.11
N ASP A 146 -1.62 -1.04 -32.81
CA ASP A 146 -1.16 -1.94 -31.73
C ASP A 146 -2.12 -3.10 -31.48
N VAL A 147 -3.36 -3.02 -31.98
CA VAL A 147 -4.42 -3.97 -31.69
C VAL A 147 -5.05 -4.47 -32.98
N ASP A 148 -4.52 -5.55 -33.51
CA ASP A 148 -4.96 -6.13 -34.78
C ASP A 148 -6.36 -6.78 -34.67
N THR A 149 -6.57 -7.66 -33.67
CA THR A 149 -7.86 -8.31 -33.43
C THR A 149 -8.23 -8.26 -31.95
N LYS A 150 -7.40 -8.85 -31.11
CA LYS A 150 -7.51 -8.88 -29.64
C LYS A 150 -6.12 -8.95 -29.05
N VAL A 151 -5.84 -8.03 -28.13
CA VAL A 151 -4.62 -8.02 -27.32
C VAL A 151 -4.99 -7.92 -25.85
N THR A 152 -4.37 -8.75 -25.03
CA THR A 152 -4.46 -8.68 -23.58
C THR A 152 -3.20 -8.02 -23.05
N PHE A 153 -3.36 -7.00 -22.22
CA PHE A 153 -2.25 -6.34 -21.52
C PHE A 153 -2.31 -6.69 -20.03
N MET A 154 -1.15 -6.92 -19.47
CA MET A 154 -0.95 -7.14 -18.04
C MET A 154 0.18 -6.24 -17.54
N CYS A 155 0.04 -5.72 -16.34
CA CYS A 155 1.08 -4.95 -15.68
C CYS A 155 1.36 -5.55 -14.31
N GLU A 156 2.62 -5.69 -13.96
CA GLU A 156 3.09 -6.21 -12.68
C GLU A 156 3.98 -5.17 -12.00
N LEU A 157 3.86 -5.03 -10.70
CA LEU A 157 4.81 -4.30 -9.87
C LEU A 157 5.96 -5.24 -9.50
N ILE A 158 7.19 -4.85 -9.83
CA ILE A 158 8.42 -5.54 -9.45
C ILE A 158 9.12 -4.71 -8.38
N ILE A 159 9.49 -5.36 -7.27
CA ILE A 159 10.12 -4.73 -6.10
C ILE A 159 11.50 -5.34 -5.86
#